data_ab12683413e9e66e50dd27116b4503e4
#
_entry.id   ab12683413e9e66e50dd27116b4503e4
#
_cell.length_a   1.000
_cell.length_b   1.000
_cell.length_c   1.000
_cell.angle_alpha   90.00
_cell.angle_beta   90.00
_cell.angle_gamma   90.00
#
_symmetry.space_group_name_H-M   'P 1'
#
loop_
_entity.id
_entity.type
_entity.pdbx_description
1 polymer ?
#
loop_
_entity_poly.entity_id
_entity_poly.type
_entity_poly.pdbx_seq_one_letter_code
_entity_poly.pdbx_strand_id
1 'polypeptide(L)'
;MKSNFGIALSVLLLGACAPAADETPEILAESVSPAKIFAMPYLMREMDNGLRVIIVQTEYPDIVTLQIPVQTGSRNEVEKGKSGFAHFFEHMMFRGTEKYPSDAYTNMLKNAGASTNAYTTDDYTNYHITFTKPDLEKMIEVEADRFQNLSYSESAFRTEALAVKG
;
A
#
# COMPACT_ATOMS: atom_id res chain seq x y z
N MET A 1 59.59 -25.13 32.85
CA MET A 1 58.25 -24.61 33.15
C MET A 1 57.38 -24.91 31.96
N LYS A 2 56.26 -25.51 32.18
CA LYS A 2 55.52 -26.35 31.19
C LYS A 2 54.64 -25.51 30.30
N SER A 3 54.85 -25.59 28.98
CA SER A 3 53.98 -25.08 27.94
C SER A 3 52.92 -26.14 27.59
N ASN A 4 51.66 -25.82 27.69
CA ASN A 4 50.59 -26.67 27.16
C ASN A 4 50.16 -26.14 25.79
N PHE A 5 50.44 -26.95 24.78
CA PHE A 5 49.91 -26.80 23.42
C PHE A 5 48.49 -27.36 23.39
N GLY A 6 47.52 -26.49 23.16
CA GLY A 6 46.12 -26.85 22.88
C GLY A 6 45.93 -27.04 21.39
N ILE A 7 45.58 -28.24 20.96
CA ILE A 7 45.24 -28.58 19.58
C ILE A 7 43.80 -28.11 19.33
N ALA A 8 43.61 -27.16 18.42
CA ALA A 8 42.30 -26.77 17.94
C ALA A 8 41.86 -27.74 16.84
N LEU A 9 40.83 -28.52 17.13
CA LEU A 9 40.14 -29.39 16.17
C LEU A 9 39.14 -28.57 15.36
N SER A 10 39.50 -28.27 14.11
CA SER A 10 38.57 -27.62 13.18
C SER A 10 37.57 -28.64 12.62
N VAL A 11 36.33 -28.57 13.06
CA VAL A 11 35.23 -29.33 12.49
C VAL A 11 34.69 -28.56 11.28
N LEU A 12 34.91 -29.11 10.09
CA LEU A 12 34.35 -28.63 8.84
C LEU A 12 32.88 -29.09 8.78
N LEU A 13 31.95 -28.19 9.09
CA LEU A 13 30.51 -28.42 8.84
C LEU A 13 30.23 -28.20 7.36
N LEU A 14 30.06 -29.27 6.62
CA LEU A 14 29.46 -29.28 5.30
C LEU A 14 27.98 -28.87 5.47
N GLY A 15 27.68 -27.62 5.17
CA GLY A 15 26.31 -27.14 5.08
C GLY A 15 25.57 -27.80 3.92
N ALA A 16 24.71 -28.75 4.21
CA ALA A 16 23.71 -29.20 3.25
C ALA A 16 22.77 -28.08 2.95
N CYS A 17 22.73 -27.68 1.69
CA CYS A 17 21.74 -26.73 1.15
C CYS A 17 20.38 -27.42 1.21
N ALA A 18 19.58 -27.13 2.23
CA ALA A 18 18.18 -27.53 2.26
C ALA A 18 17.43 -26.66 1.22
N PRO A 19 16.51 -27.25 0.41
CA PRO A 19 15.67 -26.46 -0.45
C PRO A 19 14.85 -25.49 0.40
N ALA A 20 14.74 -24.24 -0.05
CA ALA A 20 13.89 -23.25 0.58
C ALA A 20 12.48 -23.84 0.68
N ALA A 21 11.98 -23.97 1.91
CA ALA A 21 10.61 -24.34 2.15
C ALA A 21 9.73 -23.25 1.48
N ASP A 22 8.84 -23.68 0.63
CA ASP A 22 7.76 -22.86 0.08
C ASP A 22 6.86 -22.49 1.27
N GLU A 23 7.18 -21.36 1.93
CA GLU A 23 6.35 -20.80 2.99
C GLU A 23 5.14 -20.18 2.35
N THR A 24 4.17 -21.02 1.98
CA THR A 24 2.78 -20.57 1.84
C THR A 24 2.41 -19.91 3.16
N PRO A 25 2.03 -18.64 3.20
CA PRO A 25 1.68 -17.96 4.44
C PRO A 25 0.51 -18.71 5.08
N GLU A 26 0.76 -19.31 6.24
CA GLU A 26 -0.28 -19.95 7.04
C GLU A 26 -1.32 -18.89 7.39
N ILE A 27 -2.52 -19.04 6.84
CA ILE A 27 -3.66 -18.18 7.18
C ILE A 27 -4.03 -18.55 8.61
N LEU A 28 -3.50 -17.80 9.57
CA LEU A 28 -3.87 -17.94 10.98
C LEU A 28 -5.34 -17.56 11.09
N ALA A 29 -6.18 -18.58 11.23
CA ALA A 29 -7.56 -18.42 11.65
C ALA A 29 -7.56 -17.96 13.10
N GLU A 30 -7.50 -16.65 13.33
CA GLU A 30 -7.55 -16.08 14.65
C GLU A 30 -8.97 -16.24 15.23
N SER A 31 -9.05 -16.66 16.50
CA SER A 31 -10.28 -16.92 17.23
C SER A 31 -11.14 -15.65 17.28
N VAL A 32 -12.29 -15.70 16.64
CA VAL A 32 -13.17 -14.55 16.49
C VAL A 32 -14.11 -14.45 17.70
N SER A 33 -14.05 -13.32 18.39
CA SER A 33 -15.03 -12.85 19.36
C SER A 33 -16.44 -12.74 18.72
N PRO A 34 -17.55 -12.93 19.48
CA PRO A 34 -18.90 -13.20 18.94
C PRO A 34 -19.61 -12.06 18.19
N ALA A 35 -18.99 -10.93 18.00
CA ALA A 35 -19.52 -9.86 17.14
C ALA A 35 -18.70 -9.75 15.85
N LYS A 36 -18.88 -10.71 14.94
CA LYS A 36 -18.29 -10.61 13.59
C LYS A 36 -18.98 -9.50 12.80
N ILE A 37 -18.40 -8.31 12.79
CA ILE A 37 -18.77 -7.26 11.83
C ILE A 37 -18.32 -7.68 10.40
N PHE A 38 -17.26 -8.50 10.31
CA PHE A 38 -16.73 -9.00 9.05
C PHE A 38 -16.71 -10.54 9.06
N ALA A 39 -17.48 -11.15 8.18
CA ALA A 39 -17.70 -12.60 8.16
C ALA A 39 -16.64 -13.39 7.37
N MET A 40 -15.82 -12.73 6.56
CA MET A 40 -14.79 -13.37 5.72
C MET A 40 -13.48 -13.55 6.49
N PRO A 41 -12.71 -14.64 6.24
CA PRO A 41 -11.37 -14.77 6.75
C PRO A 41 -10.48 -13.70 6.15
N TYR A 42 -9.57 -13.16 6.93
CA TYR A 42 -8.60 -12.17 6.48
C TYR A 42 -7.25 -12.38 7.15
N LEU A 43 -6.19 -11.96 6.47
CA LEU A 43 -4.86 -11.81 7.04
C LEU A 43 -4.65 -10.33 7.38
N MET A 44 -4.16 -10.03 8.57
CA MET A 44 -3.76 -8.69 8.96
C MET A 44 -2.30 -8.68 9.38
N ARG A 45 -1.54 -7.70 8.88
CA ARG A 45 -0.17 -7.42 9.31
C ARG A 45 -0.02 -5.93 9.61
N GLU A 46 0.70 -5.62 10.66
CA GLU A 46 1.19 -4.28 10.95
C GLU A 46 2.69 -4.25 10.65
N MET A 47 3.10 -3.26 9.86
CA MET A 47 4.50 -3.06 9.48
C MET A 47 5.18 -2.12 10.48
N ASP A 48 6.51 -2.12 10.53
CA ASP A 48 7.31 -1.32 11.48
C ASP A 48 7.03 0.19 11.39
N ASN A 49 6.59 0.66 10.24
CA ASN A 49 6.19 2.06 10.04
C ASN A 49 4.74 2.36 10.44
N GLY A 50 4.02 1.41 11.03
CA GLY A 50 2.62 1.55 11.44
C GLY A 50 1.59 1.32 10.33
N LEU A 51 2.02 0.97 9.11
CA LEU A 51 1.10 0.62 8.04
C LEU A 51 0.43 -0.73 8.35
N ARG A 52 -0.91 -0.74 8.35
CA ARG A 52 -1.69 -1.97 8.48
C ARG A 52 -2.11 -2.48 7.11
N VAL A 53 -1.78 -3.72 6.83
CA VAL A 53 -2.16 -4.42 5.60
C VAL A 53 -3.19 -5.49 5.94
N ILE A 54 -4.34 -5.43 5.30
CA ILE A 54 -5.43 -6.40 5.46
C ILE A 54 -5.65 -7.06 4.11
N ILE A 55 -5.54 -8.37 4.05
CA ILE A 55 -5.75 -9.16 2.83
C ILE A 55 -6.98 -10.04 3.04
N VAL A 56 -7.95 -9.88 2.15
CA VAL A 56 -9.19 -10.66 2.13
C VAL A 56 -9.21 -11.47 0.83
N GLN A 57 -9.21 -12.77 0.96
CA GLN A 57 -9.37 -13.65 -0.20
C GLN A 57 -10.85 -13.72 -0.59
N THR A 58 -11.13 -13.50 -1.88
CA THR A 58 -12.48 -13.60 -2.44
C THR A 58 -12.58 -14.77 -3.42
N GLU A 59 -13.81 -15.12 -3.80
CA GLU A 59 -14.07 -16.17 -4.79
C GLU A 59 -13.87 -15.71 -6.24
N TYR A 60 -13.48 -14.46 -6.46
CA TYR A 60 -13.22 -13.93 -7.80
C TYR A 60 -11.76 -14.17 -8.17
N PRO A 61 -11.47 -15.19 -9.03
CA PRO A 61 -10.11 -15.45 -9.46
C PRO A 61 -9.58 -14.30 -10.32
N ASP A 62 -8.30 -14.04 -10.17
CA ASP A 62 -7.53 -13.11 -11.00
C ASP A 62 -7.94 -11.63 -10.95
N ILE A 63 -8.86 -11.23 -10.08
CA ILE A 63 -9.22 -9.84 -9.86
C ILE A 63 -8.72 -9.41 -8.47
N VAL A 64 -8.02 -8.29 -8.44
CA VAL A 64 -7.52 -7.66 -7.23
C VAL A 64 -8.13 -6.27 -7.10
N THR A 65 -8.60 -5.94 -5.91
CA THR A 65 -8.97 -4.57 -5.54
C THR A 65 -8.08 -4.12 -4.40
N LEU A 66 -7.30 -3.09 -4.63
CA LEU A 66 -6.50 -2.41 -3.63
C LEU A 66 -7.30 -1.22 -3.10
N GLN A 67 -7.45 -1.14 -1.78
CA GLN A 67 -8.09 -0.03 -1.08
C GLN A 67 -7.05 0.61 -0.16
N ILE A 68 -6.86 1.91 -0.25
CA ILE A 68 -5.87 2.66 0.55
C ILE A 68 -6.60 3.77 1.30
N PRO A 69 -7.21 3.47 2.46
CA PRO A 69 -7.86 4.46 3.29
C PRO A 69 -6.80 5.25 4.09
N VAL A 70 -6.78 6.56 3.87
CA VAL A 70 -6.00 7.52 4.65
C VAL A 70 -6.92 8.11 5.71
N GLN A 71 -6.55 7.99 6.98
CA GLN A 71 -7.39 8.45 8.11
C GLN A 71 -7.35 9.98 8.26
N THR A 72 -7.73 10.66 7.18
CA THR A 72 -7.84 12.13 7.12
C THR A 72 -9.01 12.48 6.22
N GLY A 73 -9.94 13.24 6.74
CA GLY A 73 -11.12 13.74 6.03
C GLY A 73 -11.49 15.15 6.48
N SER A 74 -12.65 15.66 6.06
CA SER A 74 -13.06 17.04 6.32
C SER A 74 -13.17 17.37 7.82
N ARG A 75 -13.43 16.39 8.68
CA ARG A 75 -13.51 16.56 10.13
C ARG A 75 -12.17 16.95 10.78
N ASN A 76 -11.06 16.64 10.14
CA ASN A 76 -9.73 17.02 10.62
C ASN A 76 -9.38 18.48 10.33
N GLU A 77 -10.21 19.19 9.55
CA GLU A 77 -9.98 20.54 9.07
C GLU A 77 -10.65 21.60 9.99
N VAL A 78 -10.22 21.62 11.26
CA VAL A 78 -10.84 22.44 12.31
C VAL A 78 -10.44 23.91 12.29
N GLU A 79 -9.36 24.25 11.57
CA GLU A 79 -8.89 25.63 11.50
C GLU A 79 -9.68 26.45 10.48
N LYS A 80 -10.10 27.66 10.91
CA LYS A 80 -10.84 28.58 10.05
C LYS A 80 -10.04 28.91 8.77
N GLY A 81 -10.67 28.74 7.62
CA GLY A 81 -10.06 28.99 6.30
C GLY A 81 -9.18 27.86 5.77
N LYS A 82 -9.14 26.71 6.43
CA LYS A 82 -8.41 25.51 6.00
C LYS A 82 -9.37 24.35 5.65
N SER A 83 -10.57 24.65 5.20
CA SER A 83 -11.51 23.64 4.72
C SER A 83 -11.18 23.21 3.29
N GLY A 84 -11.36 21.92 3.00
CA GLY A 84 -11.19 21.33 1.66
C GLY A 84 -9.79 20.79 1.36
N PHE A 85 -8.86 20.76 2.33
CA PHE A 85 -7.50 20.24 2.10
C PHE A 85 -7.46 18.75 1.82
N ALA A 86 -8.25 17.95 2.52
CA ALA A 86 -8.31 16.50 2.29
C ALA A 86 -8.77 16.19 0.87
N HIS A 87 -9.83 16.85 0.42
CA HIS A 87 -10.34 16.74 -0.94
C HIS A 87 -9.35 17.32 -1.97
N PHE A 88 -8.69 18.41 -1.65
CA PHE A 88 -7.64 18.98 -2.49
C PHE A 88 -6.47 18.00 -2.69
N PHE A 89 -5.99 17.38 -1.60
CA PHE A 89 -4.93 16.38 -1.69
C PHE A 89 -5.38 15.12 -2.45
N GLU A 90 -6.65 14.74 -2.35
CA GLU A 90 -7.21 13.69 -3.19
C GLU A 90 -6.96 13.97 -4.68
N HIS A 91 -7.27 15.18 -5.15
CA HIS A 91 -6.99 15.60 -6.53
C HIS A 91 -5.50 15.61 -6.85
N MET A 92 -4.67 16.14 -5.93
CA MET A 92 -3.23 16.22 -6.14
C MET A 92 -2.57 14.86 -6.30
N MET A 93 -3.08 13.82 -5.65
CA MET A 93 -2.57 12.47 -5.74
C MET A 93 -2.64 11.88 -7.16
N PHE A 94 -3.44 12.42 -8.04
CA PHE A 94 -3.51 12.02 -9.45
C PHE A 94 -2.53 12.79 -10.37
N ARG A 95 -1.71 13.69 -9.82
CA ARG A 95 -0.75 14.48 -10.59
C ARG A 95 0.55 13.75 -10.88
N GLY A 96 0.77 12.60 -10.23
CA GLY A 96 1.89 11.70 -10.48
C GLY A 96 3.14 12.05 -9.68
N THR A 97 4.24 11.46 -10.09
CA THR A 97 5.57 11.58 -9.49
C THR A 97 6.60 11.84 -10.58
N GLU A 98 7.85 12.10 -10.23
CA GLU A 98 8.93 12.18 -11.23
C GLU A 98 9.11 10.87 -11.99
N LYS A 99 8.99 9.73 -11.28
CA LYS A 99 9.10 8.40 -11.87
C LYS A 99 7.89 8.03 -12.74
N TYR A 100 6.70 8.43 -12.30
CA TYR A 100 5.43 8.16 -12.96
C TYR A 100 4.63 9.45 -13.12
N PRO A 101 4.99 10.30 -14.10
CA PRO A 101 4.18 11.48 -14.43
C PRO A 101 2.73 11.08 -14.74
N SER A 102 1.80 12.01 -14.59
CA SER A 102 0.35 11.78 -14.71
C SER A 102 -0.03 10.99 -15.97
N ASP A 103 0.57 11.33 -17.12
CA ASP A 103 0.29 10.64 -18.38
C ASP A 103 0.82 9.19 -18.38
N ALA A 104 2.02 8.97 -17.83
CA ALA A 104 2.61 7.64 -17.70
C ALA A 104 1.77 6.77 -16.75
N TYR A 105 1.34 7.31 -15.62
CA TYR A 105 0.44 6.66 -14.68
C TYR A 105 -0.87 6.26 -15.37
N THR A 106 -1.54 7.20 -16.05
CA THR A 106 -2.78 6.95 -16.76
C THR A 106 -2.62 5.86 -17.84
N ASN A 107 -1.52 5.87 -18.59
CA ASN A 107 -1.26 4.88 -19.62
C ASN A 107 -1.00 3.49 -19.03
N MET A 108 -0.31 3.40 -17.89
CA MET A 108 -0.13 2.12 -17.19
C MET A 108 -1.46 1.53 -16.75
N LEU A 109 -2.34 2.34 -16.17
CA LEU A 109 -3.68 1.90 -15.77
C LEU A 109 -4.48 1.38 -16.96
N LYS A 110 -4.48 2.09 -18.08
CA LYS A 110 -5.16 1.66 -19.30
C LYS A 110 -4.62 0.33 -19.84
N ASN A 111 -3.30 0.17 -19.85
CA ASN A 111 -2.65 -1.05 -20.33
C ASN A 111 -2.94 -2.25 -19.43
N ALA A 112 -3.07 -2.05 -18.14
CA ALA A 112 -3.46 -3.07 -17.17
C ALA A 112 -4.98 -3.33 -17.16
N GLY A 113 -5.78 -2.57 -17.92
CA GLY A 113 -7.24 -2.63 -17.83
C GLY A 113 -7.76 -2.25 -16.44
N ALA A 114 -6.99 -1.47 -15.70
CA ALA A 114 -7.31 -1.08 -14.34
C ALA A 114 -8.36 0.04 -14.28
N SER A 115 -9.22 -0.05 -13.26
CA SER A 115 -10.17 1.00 -12.90
C SER A 115 -9.77 1.61 -11.58
N THR A 116 -9.60 2.93 -11.52
CA THR A 116 -9.21 3.67 -10.32
C THR A 116 -10.13 4.83 -10.04
N ASN A 117 -10.30 5.15 -8.77
CA ASN A 117 -10.97 6.36 -8.31
C ASN A 117 -10.52 6.68 -6.88
N ALA A 118 -10.97 7.81 -6.36
CA ALA A 118 -10.84 8.19 -4.97
C ALA A 118 -12.09 8.94 -4.50
N TYR A 119 -12.24 9.07 -3.19
CA TYR A 119 -13.26 9.91 -2.59
C TYR A 119 -12.86 10.34 -1.18
N THR A 120 -13.27 11.53 -0.78
CA THR A 120 -13.07 12.09 0.55
C THR A 120 -14.38 12.13 1.31
N THR A 121 -14.36 11.65 2.55
CA THR A 121 -15.46 11.70 3.51
C THR A 121 -15.11 12.61 4.69
N ASP A 122 -15.96 12.64 5.70
CA ASP A 122 -15.69 13.39 6.93
C ASP A 122 -14.49 12.81 7.70
N ASP A 123 -14.29 11.49 7.67
CA ASP A 123 -13.33 10.79 8.51
C ASP A 123 -12.08 10.29 7.77
N TYR A 124 -12.19 10.01 6.48
CA TYR A 124 -11.10 9.44 5.70
C TYR A 124 -11.19 9.79 4.21
N THR A 125 -10.05 9.71 3.55
CA THR A 125 -9.94 9.73 2.08
C THR A 125 -9.53 8.35 1.61
N ASN A 126 -10.30 7.76 0.69
CA ASN A 126 -10.00 6.44 0.15
C ASN A 126 -9.55 6.53 -1.30
N TYR A 127 -8.44 5.90 -1.60
CA TYR A 127 -7.95 5.67 -2.97
C TYR A 127 -8.14 4.20 -3.29
N HIS A 128 -8.71 3.88 -4.45
CA HIS A 128 -8.94 2.49 -4.80
C HIS A 128 -8.64 2.23 -6.26
N ILE A 129 -8.16 1.02 -6.52
CA ILE A 129 -7.85 0.54 -7.86
C ILE A 129 -8.20 -0.93 -7.95
N THR A 130 -8.86 -1.30 -9.06
CA THR A 130 -9.18 -2.69 -9.40
C THR A 130 -8.46 -3.06 -10.69
N PHE A 131 -7.79 -4.20 -10.68
CA PHE A 131 -6.94 -4.68 -11.77
C PHE A 131 -6.84 -6.20 -11.77
N THR A 132 -6.11 -6.77 -12.73
CA THR A 132 -5.88 -8.21 -12.79
C THR A 132 -4.63 -8.64 -12.03
N LYS A 133 -4.65 -9.83 -11.44
CA LYS A 133 -3.57 -10.36 -10.58
C LYS A 133 -2.16 -10.29 -11.19
N PRO A 134 -1.94 -10.52 -12.50
CA PRO A 134 -0.60 -10.37 -13.09
C PRO A 134 0.02 -8.99 -12.90
N ASP A 135 -0.78 -7.95 -12.73
CA ASP A 135 -0.30 -6.57 -12.55
C ASP A 135 -0.09 -6.17 -11.08
N LEU A 136 -0.27 -7.10 -10.13
CA LEU A 136 -0.26 -6.81 -8.69
C LEU A 136 1.00 -6.10 -8.23
N GLU A 137 2.18 -6.63 -8.54
CA GLU A 137 3.45 -6.04 -8.11
C GLU A 137 3.62 -4.64 -8.68
N LYS A 138 3.27 -4.47 -9.97
CA LYS A 138 3.39 -3.18 -10.64
C LYS A 138 2.44 -2.14 -10.07
N MET A 139 1.21 -2.52 -9.78
CA MET A 139 0.22 -1.61 -9.20
C MET A 139 0.61 -1.20 -7.77
N ILE A 140 1.11 -2.14 -6.96
CA ILE A 140 1.64 -1.82 -5.62
C ILE A 140 2.84 -0.87 -5.71
N GLU A 141 3.78 -1.10 -6.62
CA GLU A 141 4.94 -0.22 -6.82
C GLU A 141 4.49 1.21 -7.17
N VAL A 142 3.59 1.34 -8.11
CA VAL A 142 3.11 2.65 -8.59
C VAL A 142 2.33 3.39 -7.50
N GLU A 143 1.46 2.69 -6.77
CA GLU A 143 0.73 3.29 -5.66
C GLU A 143 1.67 3.69 -4.52
N ALA A 144 2.64 2.84 -4.16
CA ALA A 144 3.62 3.18 -3.13
C ALA A 144 4.46 4.41 -3.52
N ASP A 145 4.90 4.50 -4.77
CA ASP A 145 5.64 5.66 -5.28
C ASP A 145 4.80 6.94 -5.21
N ARG A 146 3.52 6.86 -5.57
CA ARG A 146 2.58 7.98 -5.51
C ARG A 146 2.42 8.52 -4.10
N PHE A 147 2.34 7.66 -3.09
CA PHE A 147 2.22 8.06 -1.69
C PHE A 147 3.53 8.58 -1.09
N GLN A 148 4.68 8.18 -1.62
CA GLN A 148 5.99 8.58 -1.10
C GLN A 148 6.59 9.77 -1.82
N ASN A 149 6.38 9.91 -3.13
CA ASN A 149 7.14 10.77 -4.01
C ASN A 149 6.26 11.71 -4.84
N LEU A 150 5.06 12.04 -4.35
CA LEU A 150 4.16 12.97 -5.05
C LEU A 150 4.91 14.23 -5.48
N SER A 151 4.87 14.52 -6.79
CA SER A 151 5.56 15.67 -7.38
C SER A 151 4.66 16.38 -8.36
N TYR A 152 4.56 17.70 -8.22
CA TYR A 152 3.69 18.50 -9.07
C TYR A 152 4.22 19.93 -9.23
N SER A 153 3.90 20.56 -10.34
CA SER A 153 4.26 21.95 -10.60
C SER A 153 3.33 22.93 -9.85
N GLU A 154 3.81 24.15 -9.65
CA GLU A 154 2.97 25.22 -9.10
C GLU A 154 1.71 25.47 -9.96
N SER A 155 1.83 25.34 -11.29
CA SER A 155 0.67 25.48 -12.19
C SER A 155 -0.38 24.40 -11.97
N ALA A 156 0.03 23.14 -11.76
CA ALA A 156 -0.87 22.03 -11.43
C ALA A 156 -1.55 22.27 -10.09
N PHE A 157 -0.81 22.72 -9.07
CA PHE A 157 -1.36 23.09 -7.77
C PHE A 157 -2.44 24.18 -7.89
N ARG A 158 -2.17 25.26 -8.62
CA ARG A 158 -3.12 26.36 -8.82
C ARG A 158 -4.39 25.90 -9.55
N THR A 159 -4.25 25.04 -10.54
CA THR A 159 -5.38 24.50 -11.31
C THR A 159 -6.29 23.67 -10.42
N GLU A 160 -5.74 22.76 -9.60
CA GLU A 160 -6.52 21.93 -8.70
C GLU A 160 -7.16 22.76 -7.57
N ALA A 161 -6.44 23.75 -7.03
CA ALA A 161 -6.99 24.63 -6.00
C ALA A 161 -8.20 25.41 -6.51
N LEU A 162 -8.24 25.79 -7.79
CA LEU A 162 -9.40 26.41 -8.39
C LEU A 162 -10.55 25.41 -8.61
N ALA A 163 -10.25 24.18 -9.02
CA ALA A 163 -11.24 23.13 -9.24
C ALA A 163 -11.98 22.74 -7.95
N VAL A 164 -11.25 22.65 -6.82
CA VAL A 164 -11.82 22.27 -5.51
C VAL A 164 -12.54 23.45 -4.85
N LYS A 165 -12.11 24.68 -5.12
CA LYS A 165 -12.72 25.86 -4.54
C LYS A 165 -14.12 26.19 -5.13
N GLY A 166 -14.42 25.70 -6.36
CA GLY A 166 -15.68 25.83 -7.07
C GLY A 166 -15.96 27.24 -7.51
#